data_217b4bde63af4ddc09f8ddb10eb7e425
#
_entry.id   217b4bde63af4ddc09f8ddb10eb7e425
#
_cell.length_a   1.000
_cell.length_b   1.000
_cell.length_c   1.000
_cell.angle_alpha   90.00
_cell.angle_beta   90.00
_cell.angle_gamma   90.00
#
_symmetry.space_group_name_H-M   'P 1'
#
loop_
_entity.id
_entity.type
_entity.pdbx_description
1 polymer ?
#
loop_
_entity_poly.entity_id
_entity_poly.type
_entity_poly.pdbx_seq_one_letter_code
_entity_poly.pdbx_strand_id
1 'polypeptide(L)'
;MHFFATDAWSQGVHHYLEHFPQCPKGRAADSELAFAVDATPAYLRKPIVATRLRDVYPSVALPHLRFVVILRDPVERLHAYWDTFVQAGVGVNDFKKWVDTTLEKVKTCQKAHGPELWPPPDTGRCDPEVIEGVAAGLYAYQLAYWFKQFTPARFLITSLDAYERAAGAVLRDVSGFIGVSAALLGTAREIGTPSDAQVVKVMGAPPPAAKEALGKFYHPHNAHLHKFLEGQPHAHCSPNLAGLGIGSWAEG
;
A
#
# COMPACT_ATOMS: atom_id res chain seq x y z
N MET A 1 7.97 -12.15 -3.47
CA MET A 1 7.07 -13.23 -3.00
C MET A 1 5.71 -12.62 -2.74
N HIS A 2 4.62 -13.28 -3.10
CA HIS A 2 3.25 -12.78 -2.87
C HIS A 2 2.46 -13.80 -2.04
N PHE A 3 3.13 -14.45 -1.08
CA PHE A 3 2.63 -15.66 -0.40
C PHE A 3 1.20 -15.50 0.13
N PHE A 4 0.97 -14.50 0.99
CA PHE A 4 -0.36 -14.31 1.59
C PHE A 4 -1.43 -13.80 0.59
N ALA A 5 -1.02 -13.32 -0.58
CA ALA A 5 -1.91 -12.70 -1.56
C ALA A 5 -2.27 -13.62 -2.75
N THR A 6 -1.68 -14.80 -2.83
CA THR A 6 -1.81 -15.72 -3.98
C THR A 6 -2.08 -17.16 -3.53
N ASP A 7 -2.20 -18.07 -4.50
CA ASP A 7 -2.36 -19.50 -4.26
C ASP A 7 -1.12 -20.15 -3.61
N ALA A 8 0.03 -19.45 -3.58
CA ALA A 8 1.20 -19.88 -2.83
C ALA A 8 0.89 -20.16 -1.34
N TRP A 9 -0.16 -19.50 -0.80
CA TRP A 9 -0.69 -19.80 0.53
C TRP A 9 -1.01 -21.27 0.76
N SER A 10 -1.47 -21.99 -0.28
CA SER A 10 -1.80 -23.43 -0.20
C SER A 10 -0.58 -24.32 0.08
N GLN A 11 0.64 -23.82 -0.14
CA GLN A 11 1.88 -24.52 0.13
C GLN A 11 2.25 -24.52 1.63
N GLY A 12 1.49 -23.79 2.45
CA GLY A 12 1.68 -23.73 3.89
C GLY A 12 2.77 -22.77 4.36
N VAL A 13 2.70 -22.41 5.65
CA VAL A 13 3.60 -21.40 6.25
C VAL A 13 5.07 -21.82 6.24
N HIS A 14 5.37 -23.12 6.26
CA HIS A 14 6.75 -23.59 6.17
C HIS A 14 7.43 -23.14 4.88
N HIS A 15 6.73 -23.24 3.75
CA HIS A 15 7.23 -22.73 2.48
C HIS A 15 7.51 -21.21 2.51
N TYR A 16 6.66 -20.44 3.19
CA TYR A 16 6.92 -19.00 3.40
C TYR A 16 8.18 -18.76 4.23
N LEU A 17 8.36 -19.49 5.32
CA LEU A 17 9.48 -19.33 6.24
C LEU A 17 10.83 -19.71 5.62
N GLU A 18 10.87 -20.60 4.63
CA GLU A 18 12.09 -20.96 3.89
C GLU A 18 12.76 -19.79 3.18
N HIS A 19 11.99 -18.73 2.91
CA HIS A 19 12.50 -17.50 2.26
C HIS A 19 13.20 -16.55 3.23
N PHE A 20 13.17 -16.82 4.52
CA PHE A 20 13.83 -16.00 5.53
C PHE A 20 15.04 -16.73 6.11
N PRO A 21 16.13 -16.01 6.43
CA PRO A 21 17.25 -16.60 7.09
C PRO A 21 16.84 -17.17 8.45
N GLN A 22 17.39 -18.34 8.80
CA GLN A 22 17.16 -18.92 10.12
C GLN A 22 17.84 -18.03 11.18
N CYS A 23 17.15 -17.83 12.31
CA CYS A 23 17.76 -17.17 13.46
C CYS A 23 19.01 -17.93 13.90
N PRO A 24 20.15 -17.28 14.08
CA PRO A 24 21.37 -17.91 14.57
C PRO A 24 21.14 -18.60 15.90
N LYS A 25 21.38 -19.91 15.97
CA LYS A 25 21.31 -20.66 17.23
C LYS A 25 22.39 -20.11 18.19
N GLY A 26 22.00 -19.75 19.42
CA GLY A 26 22.93 -19.40 20.49
C GLY A 26 23.24 -17.89 20.66
N ARG A 27 22.61 -16.99 19.95
CA ARG A 27 22.65 -15.56 20.35
C ARG A 27 21.75 -15.36 21.56
N ALA A 28 22.36 -14.85 22.65
CA ALA A 28 21.62 -14.45 23.84
C ALA A 28 20.53 -13.42 23.46
N ALA A 29 19.41 -13.44 24.19
CA ALA A 29 18.28 -12.53 23.96
C ALA A 29 18.63 -11.04 24.01
N ASP A 30 19.86 -10.69 24.41
CA ASP A 30 20.38 -9.33 24.58
C ASP A 30 21.12 -8.77 23.36
N SER A 31 21.31 -9.55 22.30
CA SER A 31 22.03 -9.09 21.11
C SER A 31 21.08 -8.87 19.94
N GLU A 32 20.85 -7.59 19.64
CA GLU A 32 20.22 -7.05 18.43
C GLU A 32 18.89 -7.69 18.02
N LEU A 33 17.83 -6.90 18.09
CA LEU A 33 16.51 -7.23 17.58
C LEU A 33 16.61 -7.76 16.14
N ALA A 34 16.46 -9.07 15.96
CA ALA A 34 16.31 -9.65 14.65
C ALA A 34 14.85 -9.48 14.21
N PHE A 35 14.63 -8.84 13.07
CA PHE A 35 13.31 -8.75 12.46
C PHE A 35 13.39 -9.18 11.01
N ALA A 36 12.27 -9.70 10.50
CA ALA A 36 12.11 -10.04 9.09
C ALA A 36 11.12 -9.08 8.46
N VAL A 37 11.37 -8.68 7.22
CA VAL A 37 10.51 -7.78 6.46
C VAL A 37 9.93 -8.51 5.25
N ASP A 38 8.62 -8.45 5.09
CA ASP A 38 7.93 -8.82 3.86
C ASP A 38 7.40 -7.55 3.19
N ALA A 39 8.01 -7.14 2.09
CA ALA A 39 7.69 -5.93 1.35
C ALA A 39 6.82 -6.22 0.11
N THR A 40 5.77 -7.02 0.27
CA THR A 40 4.86 -7.36 -0.83
C THR A 40 3.82 -6.24 -1.08
N PRO A 41 3.87 -5.53 -2.20
CA PRO A 41 3.03 -4.34 -2.41
C PRO A 41 1.53 -4.65 -2.57
N ALA A 42 1.17 -5.89 -2.88
CA ALA A 42 -0.22 -6.29 -3.08
C ALA A 42 -1.01 -6.47 -1.78
N TYR A 43 -0.36 -6.49 -0.60
CA TYR A 43 -1.00 -6.91 0.64
C TYR A 43 -2.11 -5.97 1.09
N LEU A 44 -1.88 -4.65 1.06
CA LEU A 44 -2.86 -3.68 1.56
C LEU A 44 -4.23 -3.86 0.90
N ARG A 45 -4.26 -4.02 -0.41
CA ARG A 45 -5.49 -4.07 -1.22
C ARG A 45 -6.22 -5.42 -1.18
N LYS A 46 -5.60 -6.46 -0.62
CA LYS A 46 -6.20 -7.81 -0.53
C LYS A 46 -6.64 -8.12 0.90
N PRO A 47 -7.93 -7.98 1.22
CA PRO A 47 -8.46 -8.23 2.58
C PRO A 47 -8.08 -9.59 3.14
N ILE A 48 -8.07 -10.62 2.31
CA ILE A 48 -7.73 -12.00 2.73
C ILE A 48 -6.35 -12.09 3.38
N VAL A 49 -5.42 -11.20 3.01
CA VAL A 49 -4.05 -11.20 3.56
C VAL A 49 -4.07 -10.90 5.06
N ALA A 50 -4.85 -9.91 5.48
CA ALA A 50 -4.96 -9.57 6.91
C ALA A 50 -5.52 -10.74 7.73
N THR A 51 -6.51 -11.46 7.19
CA THR A 51 -7.06 -12.66 7.81
C THR A 51 -6.02 -13.76 7.90
N ARG A 52 -5.35 -14.09 6.79
CA ARG A 52 -4.30 -15.13 6.74
C ARG A 52 -3.14 -14.84 7.70
N LEU A 53 -2.71 -13.59 7.80
CA LEU A 53 -1.69 -13.18 8.77
C LEU A 53 -2.15 -13.42 10.21
N ARG A 54 -3.38 -13.03 10.54
CA ARG A 54 -3.93 -13.26 11.88
C ARG A 54 -4.04 -14.73 12.23
N ASP A 55 -4.41 -15.55 11.24
CA ASP A 55 -4.66 -16.99 11.47
C ASP A 55 -3.35 -17.78 11.58
N VAL A 56 -2.26 -17.35 10.91
CA VAL A 56 -1.00 -18.09 10.89
C VAL A 56 -0.04 -17.71 12.03
N TYR A 57 -0.07 -16.45 12.46
CA TYR A 57 0.81 -16.01 13.54
C TYR A 57 0.24 -16.41 14.91
N PRO A 58 1.03 -17.07 15.78
CA PRO A 58 0.59 -17.41 17.11
C PRO A 58 0.27 -16.14 17.91
N SER A 59 -0.65 -16.25 18.87
CA SER A 59 -1.16 -15.13 19.67
C SER A 59 -0.05 -14.31 20.36
N VAL A 60 1.04 -14.98 20.74
CA VAL A 60 2.22 -14.32 21.35
C VAL A 60 3.03 -13.49 20.34
N ALA A 61 2.98 -13.80 19.05
CA ALA A 61 3.71 -13.07 18.00
C ALA A 61 2.88 -11.92 17.41
N LEU A 62 1.56 -12.03 17.40
CA LEU A 62 0.66 -11.00 16.85
C LEU A 62 0.93 -9.59 17.43
N PRO A 63 1.22 -9.41 18.75
CA PRO A 63 1.57 -8.11 19.31
C PRO A 63 2.83 -7.46 18.70
N HIS A 64 3.71 -8.23 18.13
CA HIS A 64 4.98 -7.76 17.58
C HIS A 64 4.93 -7.41 16.08
N LEU A 65 3.84 -7.78 15.39
CA LEU A 65 3.67 -7.37 14.00
C LEU A 65 3.58 -5.85 13.88
N ARG A 66 4.28 -5.30 12.91
CA ARG A 66 4.24 -3.89 12.54
C ARG A 66 3.97 -3.77 11.05
N PHE A 67 3.13 -2.83 10.69
CA PHE A 67 2.72 -2.59 9.30
C PHE A 67 3.13 -1.18 8.89
N VAL A 68 4.02 -1.09 7.92
CA VAL A 68 4.39 0.19 7.30
C VAL A 68 3.63 0.29 5.99
N VAL A 69 2.80 1.32 5.86
CA VAL A 69 1.96 1.57 4.69
C VAL A 69 2.45 2.82 4.00
N ILE A 70 2.87 2.69 2.75
CA ILE A 70 3.30 3.81 1.92
C ILE A 70 2.22 4.05 0.87
N LEU A 71 1.54 5.19 0.99
CA LEU A 71 0.50 5.61 0.06
C LEU A 71 1.09 6.50 -1.04
N ARG A 72 0.38 6.63 -2.12
CA ARG A 72 0.67 7.57 -3.21
C ARG A 72 -0.63 8.21 -3.67
N ASP A 73 -0.54 9.43 -4.24
CA ASP A 73 -1.69 10.00 -4.95
C ASP A 73 -2.32 8.93 -5.86
N PRO A 74 -3.62 8.63 -5.71
CA PRO A 74 -4.24 7.52 -6.44
C PRO A 74 -4.27 7.73 -7.96
N VAL A 75 -4.24 8.98 -8.45
CA VAL A 75 -4.13 9.30 -9.88
C VAL A 75 -2.75 8.94 -10.39
N GLU A 76 -1.71 9.37 -9.67
CA GLU A 76 -0.31 9.08 -9.97
C GLU A 76 -0.03 7.57 -9.88
N ARG A 77 -0.59 6.91 -8.87
CA ARG A 77 -0.49 5.47 -8.73
C ARG A 77 -1.12 4.73 -9.90
N LEU A 78 -2.31 5.19 -10.33
CA LEU A 78 -3.03 4.55 -11.43
C LEU A 78 -2.29 4.74 -12.75
N HIS A 79 -1.72 5.92 -12.98
CA HIS A 79 -0.90 6.20 -14.15
C HIS A 79 0.33 5.29 -14.21
N ALA A 80 1.05 5.15 -13.07
CA ALA A 80 2.18 4.24 -12.98
C ALA A 80 1.78 2.77 -13.20
N TYR A 81 0.61 2.35 -12.69
CA TYR A 81 0.08 1.01 -12.92
C TYR A 81 -0.19 0.76 -14.41
N TRP A 82 -0.86 1.70 -15.10
CA TRP A 82 -1.11 1.61 -16.53
C TRP A 82 0.20 1.55 -17.34
N ASP A 83 1.18 2.37 -16.99
CA ASP A 83 2.47 2.42 -17.68
C ASP A 83 3.19 1.07 -17.67
N THR A 84 3.06 0.28 -16.61
CA THR A 84 3.64 -1.06 -16.56
C THR A 84 3.10 -1.99 -17.65
N PHE A 85 1.83 -1.86 -18.04
CA PHE A 85 1.24 -2.64 -19.14
C PHE A 85 1.72 -2.14 -20.49
N VAL A 86 1.83 -0.81 -20.65
CA VAL A 86 2.36 -0.23 -21.90
C VAL A 86 3.80 -0.67 -22.14
N GLN A 87 4.64 -0.63 -21.08
CA GLN A 87 6.03 -1.10 -21.16
C GLN A 87 6.12 -2.62 -21.46
N ALA A 88 5.16 -3.39 -20.99
CA ALA A 88 5.07 -4.82 -21.31
C ALA A 88 4.50 -5.10 -22.72
N GLY A 89 4.17 -4.07 -23.50
CA GLY A 89 3.56 -4.21 -24.82
C GLY A 89 2.09 -4.67 -24.78
N VAL A 90 1.44 -4.54 -23.64
CA VAL A 90 0.06 -4.99 -23.41
C VAL A 90 -0.84 -3.78 -23.19
N GLY A 91 -2.01 -3.75 -23.83
CA GLY A 91 -3.04 -2.76 -23.53
C GLY A 91 -3.07 -1.56 -24.48
N VAL A 92 -3.81 -0.53 -24.06
CA VAL A 92 -4.07 0.69 -24.86
C VAL A 92 -3.02 1.74 -24.52
N ASN A 93 -2.30 2.24 -25.53
CA ASN A 93 -1.24 3.26 -25.35
C ASN A 93 -1.78 4.67 -25.07
N ASP A 94 -3.11 4.87 -25.06
CA ASP A 94 -3.76 6.13 -24.73
C ASP A 94 -4.34 6.04 -23.30
N PHE A 95 -3.66 6.68 -22.37
CA PHE A 95 -4.07 6.67 -20.96
C PHE A 95 -5.45 7.27 -20.75
N LYS A 96 -5.78 8.37 -21.43
CA LYS A 96 -7.11 9.00 -21.29
C LYS A 96 -8.23 8.08 -21.74
N LYS A 97 -8.06 7.44 -22.89
CA LYS A 97 -9.02 6.48 -23.43
C LYS A 97 -9.16 5.27 -22.50
N TRP A 98 -8.03 4.79 -21.97
CA TRP A 98 -8.04 3.68 -21.01
C TRP A 98 -8.77 4.07 -19.71
N VAL A 99 -8.54 5.28 -19.18
CA VAL A 99 -9.24 5.82 -17.99
C VAL A 99 -10.74 5.87 -18.21
N ASP A 100 -11.19 6.44 -19.35
CA ASP A 100 -12.62 6.54 -19.63
C ASP A 100 -13.29 5.17 -19.67
N THR A 101 -12.68 4.23 -20.38
CA THR A 101 -13.18 2.85 -20.44
C THR A 101 -13.23 2.20 -19.07
N THR A 102 -12.18 2.39 -18.26
CA THR A 102 -12.11 1.77 -16.94
C THR A 102 -13.11 2.39 -15.97
N LEU A 103 -13.36 3.70 -16.02
CA LEU A 103 -14.38 4.37 -15.21
C LEU A 103 -15.82 3.91 -15.58
N GLU A 104 -16.10 3.60 -16.85
CA GLU A 104 -17.38 2.99 -17.23
C GLU A 104 -17.52 1.55 -16.68
N LYS A 105 -16.43 0.78 -16.70
CA LYS A 105 -16.39 -0.55 -16.05
C LYS A 105 -16.62 -0.43 -14.53
N VAL A 106 -16.08 0.61 -13.88
CA VAL A 106 -16.35 0.91 -12.45
C VAL A 106 -17.83 1.13 -12.21
N LYS A 107 -18.51 1.95 -13.01
CA LYS A 107 -19.96 2.20 -12.89
C LYS A 107 -20.76 0.91 -13.03
N THR A 108 -20.38 0.07 -13.99
CA THR A 108 -21.01 -1.23 -14.21
C THR A 108 -20.85 -2.15 -13.01
N CYS A 109 -19.64 -2.22 -12.48
CA CYS A 109 -19.30 -2.99 -11.30
C CYS A 109 -20.08 -2.49 -10.06
N GLN A 110 -20.13 -1.17 -9.84
CA GLN A 110 -20.91 -0.56 -8.74
C GLN A 110 -22.40 -0.91 -8.81
N LYS A 111 -22.98 -0.88 -10.01
CA LYS A 111 -24.40 -1.26 -10.20
C LYS A 111 -24.64 -2.74 -9.89
N ALA A 112 -23.70 -3.61 -10.24
CA ALA A 112 -23.82 -5.04 -10.02
C ALA A 112 -23.72 -5.45 -8.54
N HIS A 113 -22.96 -4.70 -7.74
CA HIS A 113 -22.71 -5.02 -6.32
C HIS A 113 -23.52 -4.18 -5.35
N GLY A 114 -24.11 -3.06 -5.80
CA GLY A 114 -24.70 -2.05 -4.94
C GLY A 114 -23.67 -1.19 -4.20
N PRO A 115 -24.11 -0.03 -3.64
CA PRO A 115 -23.20 0.93 -3.01
C PRO A 115 -22.56 0.41 -1.72
N GLU A 116 -23.20 -0.54 -1.04
CA GLU A 116 -22.74 -1.08 0.25
C GLU A 116 -21.54 -2.04 0.11
N LEU A 117 -21.37 -2.63 -1.07
CA LEU A 117 -20.29 -3.57 -1.38
C LEU A 117 -19.20 -2.95 -2.26
N TRP A 118 -19.13 -1.63 -2.33
CA TRP A 118 -18.09 -0.93 -3.05
C TRP A 118 -17.01 -0.36 -2.10
N PRO A 119 -15.69 -0.55 -2.37
CA PRO A 119 -15.12 -1.40 -3.41
C PRO A 119 -15.39 -2.88 -3.14
N PRO A 120 -15.67 -3.67 -4.18
CA PRO A 120 -15.95 -5.08 -3.98
C PRO A 120 -14.70 -5.76 -3.41
N PRO A 121 -14.87 -6.69 -2.47
CA PRO A 121 -13.81 -7.62 -2.16
C PRO A 121 -13.46 -8.38 -3.46
N ASP A 122 -12.20 -8.76 -3.63
CA ASP A 122 -11.68 -9.47 -4.81
C ASP A 122 -12.50 -10.77 -5.08
N THR A 123 -13.66 -10.63 -5.72
CA THR A 123 -14.66 -11.69 -5.86
C THR A 123 -14.76 -12.24 -7.27
N GLY A 124 -13.92 -11.78 -8.20
CA GLY A 124 -13.99 -12.17 -9.61
C GLY A 124 -15.24 -11.68 -10.37
N ARG A 125 -16.07 -10.84 -9.74
CA ARG A 125 -17.29 -10.30 -10.36
C ARG A 125 -17.10 -8.99 -11.09
N CYS A 126 -15.95 -8.33 -10.88
CA CYS A 126 -15.58 -7.11 -11.57
C CYS A 126 -14.33 -7.33 -12.40
N ASP A 127 -14.20 -6.51 -13.44
CA ASP A 127 -13.03 -6.53 -14.31
C ASP A 127 -11.74 -6.32 -13.49
N PRO A 128 -10.68 -7.10 -13.72
CA PRO A 128 -9.40 -6.94 -13.03
C PRO A 128 -8.83 -5.52 -13.08
N GLU A 129 -9.01 -4.78 -14.18
CA GLU A 129 -8.56 -3.39 -14.29
C GLU A 129 -9.28 -2.47 -13.30
N VAL A 130 -10.56 -2.78 -12.97
CA VAL A 130 -11.31 -2.05 -11.93
C VAL A 130 -10.72 -2.33 -10.56
N ILE A 131 -10.49 -3.60 -10.23
CA ILE A 131 -10.04 -4.01 -8.90
C ILE A 131 -8.57 -3.64 -8.68
N GLU A 132 -7.69 -4.07 -9.56
CA GLU A 132 -6.24 -3.89 -9.44
C GLU A 132 -5.80 -2.47 -9.83
N GLY A 133 -6.55 -1.84 -10.70
CA GLY A 133 -6.35 -0.46 -11.12
C GLY A 133 -7.02 0.53 -10.19
N VAL A 134 -8.27 0.85 -10.44
CA VAL A 134 -8.98 1.97 -9.79
C VAL A 134 -9.25 1.71 -8.31
N ALA A 135 -9.81 0.55 -7.95
CA ALA A 135 -10.17 0.26 -6.56
C ALA A 135 -8.95 0.15 -5.63
N ALA A 136 -7.77 -0.18 -6.18
CA ALA A 136 -6.53 -0.21 -5.42
C ALA A 136 -6.07 1.17 -4.91
N GLY A 137 -6.64 2.28 -5.42
CA GLY A 137 -6.46 3.63 -4.90
C GLY A 137 -7.46 4.04 -3.80
N LEU A 138 -8.39 3.18 -3.42
CA LEU A 138 -9.43 3.46 -2.43
C LEU A 138 -8.95 3.07 -1.01
N TYR A 139 -7.93 3.75 -0.53
CA TYR A 139 -7.15 3.36 0.64
C TYR A 139 -7.93 3.30 1.96
N ALA A 140 -8.92 4.19 2.16
CA ALA A 140 -9.72 4.20 3.39
C ALA A 140 -10.41 2.86 3.64
N TYR A 141 -10.98 2.26 2.59
CA TYR A 141 -11.68 0.98 2.69
C TYR A 141 -10.71 -0.19 2.96
N GLN A 142 -9.53 -0.13 2.36
CA GLN A 142 -8.48 -1.13 2.59
C GLN A 142 -7.99 -1.05 4.04
N LEU A 143 -7.63 0.14 4.51
CA LEU A 143 -7.20 0.36 5.90
C LEU A 143 -8.30 -0.01 6.90
N ALA A 144 -9.57 0.35 6.63
CA ALA A 144 -10.68 -0.02 7.50
C ALA A 144 -10.81 -1.54 7.65
N TYR A 145 -10.55 -2.32 6.59
CA TYR A 145 -10.55 -3.77 6.68
C TYR A 145 -9.38 -4.28 7.54
N TRP A 146 -8.17 -3.75 7.33
CA TRP A 146 -7.00 -4.12 8.11
C TRP A 146 -7.15 -3.76 9.60
N PHE A 147 -7.77 -2.62 9.92
CA PHE A 147 -8.01 -2.18 11.29
C PHE A 147 -9.06 -3.02 12.03
N LYS A 148 -9.89 -3.79 11.30
CA LYS A 148 -10.74 -4.83 11.90
C LYS A 148 -9.95 -6.05 12.36
N GLN A 149 -8.79 -6.31 11.78
CA GLN A 149 -7.96 -7.47 12.09
C GLN A 149 -6.83 -7.15 13.06
N PHE A 150 -6.29 -5.94 12.97
CA PHE A 150 -5.17 -5.47 13.78
C PHE A 150 -5.44 -4.08 14.32
N THR A 151 -5.00 -3.80 15.55
CA THR A 151 -5.19 -2.47 16.14
C THR A 151 -4.47 -1.38 15.35
N PRO A 152 -5.05 -0.17 15.17
CA PRO A 152 -4.43 0.93 14.45
C PRO A 152 -3.02 1.29 14.93
N ALA A 153 -2.71 1.12 16.20
CA ALA A 153 -1.38 1.36 16.78
C ALA A 153 -0.24 0.51 16.18
N ARG A 154 -0.58 -0.50 15.39
CA ARG A 154 0.41 -1.34 14.67
C ARG A 154 0.75 -0.83 13.29
N PHE A 155 0.15 0.26 12.87
CA PHE A 155 0.34 0.84 11.55
C PHE A 155 1.09 2.15 11.64
N LEU A 156 2.13 2.27 10.81
CA LEU A 156 2.72 3.53 10.45
C LEU A 156 2.35 3.82 8.99
N ILE A 157 1.67 4.94 8.77
CA ILE A 157 1.19 5.36 7.46
C ILE A 157 2.04 6.53 7.01
N THR A 158 2.61 6.44 5.83
CA THR A 158 3.32 7.52 5.17
C THR A 158 2.91 7.60 3.70
N SER A 159 3.37 8.62 2.99
CA SER A 159 3.17 8.73 1.55
C SER A 159 4.51 8.78 0.82
N LEU A 160 4.48 8.42 -0.46
CA LEU A 160 5.65 8.56 -1.33
C LEU A 160 6.09 10.03 -1.39
N ASP A 161 5.14 10.96 -1.49
CA ASP A 161 5.41 12.40 -1.50
C ASP A 161 6.10 12.89 -0.22
N ALA A 162 5.70 12.37 0.95
CA ALA A 162 6.36 12.68 2.22
C ALA A 162 7.79 12.11 2.24
N TYR A 163 7.97 10.89 1.74
CA TYR A 163 9.28 10.27 1.64
C TYR A 163 10.20 11.05 0.69
N GLU A 164 9.72 11.44 -0.50
CA GLU A 164 10.51 12.21 -1.47
C GLU A 164 10.91 13.59 -0.94
N ARG A 165 10.02 14.25 -0.17
CA ARG A 165 10.34 15.55 0.44
C ARG A 165 11.30 15.45 1.62
N ALA A 166 11.25 14.39 2.42
CA ALA A 166 11.94 14.29 3.70
C ALA A 166 12.30 12.86 4.08
N ALA A 167 12.98 12.12 3.19
CA ALA A 167 13.32 10.70 3.36
C ALA A 167 13.93 10.39 4.74
N GLY A 168 14.91 11.22 5.19
CA GLY A 168 15.57 11.02 6.48
C GLY A 168 14.63 11.16 7.68
N ALA A 169 13.59 12.00 7.61
CA ALA A 169 12.58 12.10 8.66
C ALA A 169 11.68 10.86 8.67
N VAL A 170 11.16 10.47 7.51
CA VAL A 170 10.31 9.28 7.37
C VAL A 170 11.05 8.02 7.83
N LEU A 171 12.32 7.86 7.45
CA LEU A 171 13.12 6.72 7.87
C LEU A 171 13.38 6.68 9.38
N ARG A 172 13.58 7.84 10.03
CA ARG A 172 13.67 7.90 11.50
C ARG A 172 12.35 7.47 12.17
N ASP A 173 11.23 7.93 11.63
CA ASP A 173 9.91 7.56 12.16
C ASP A 173 9.66 6.06 11.99
N VAL A 174 10.00 5.49 10.82
CA VAL A 174 9.92 4.05 10.57
C VAL A 174 10.80 3.29 11.55
N SER A 175 12.07 3.71 11.74
CA SER A 175 12.99 3.04 12.68
C SER A 175 12.45 3.03 14.09
N GLY A 176 12.01 4.21 14.60
CA GLY A 176 11.40 4.31 15.91
C GLY A 176 10.15 3.42 16.06
N PHE A 177 9.33 3.36 15.03
CA PHE A 177 8.10 2.55 15.01
C PHE A 177 8.38 1.04 15.04
N ILE A 178 9.40 0.57 14.33
CA ILE A 178 9.79 -0.86 14.35
C ILE A 178 10.75 -1.21 15.49
N GLY A 179 11.21 -0.22 16.26
CA GLY A 179 12.10 -0.43 17.41
C GLY A 179 13.59 -0.64 17.03
N VAL A 180 14.00 -0.15 15.87
CA VAL A 180 15.40 -0.25 15.38
C VAL A 180 16.10 1.09 15.56
N SER A 181 17.36 1.06 15.99
CA SER A 181 18.16 2.29 16.08
C SER A 181 18.32 2.93 14.70
N ALA A 182 18.03 4.23 14.60
CA ALA A 182 18.24 4.97 13.36
C ALA A 182 19.73 4.95 12.91
N ALA A 183 20.67 4.74 13.84
CA ALA A 183 22.09 4.58 13.51
C ALA A 183 22.38 3.34 12.65
N LEU A 184 21.53 2.31 12.72
CA LEU A 184 21.65 1.10 11.91
C LEU A 184 21.14 1.27 10.47
N LEU A 185 20.38 2.33 10.20
CA LEU A 185 19.85 2.60 8.85
C LEU A 185 20.90 3.22 7.91
N GLY A 186 22.10 3.50 8.38
CA GLY A 186 23.08 4.24 7.61
C GLY A 186 22.66 5.71 7.35
N THR A 187 23.42 6.43 6.55
CA THR A 187 22.95 7.73 6.05
C THR A 187 21.94 7.48 4.95
N ALA A 188 20.95 8.35 4.79
CA ALA A 188 19.95 8.27 3.70
C ALA A 188 20.60 8.20 2.29
N ARG A 189 21.89 8.49 2.21
CA ARG A 189 22.74 8.41 1.02
C ARG A 189 23.24 6.98 0.73
N GLU A 190 23.35 6.12 1.77
CA GLU A 190 23.75 4.71 1.66
C GLU A 190 22.56 3.80 1.38
N ILE A 191 21.35 4.26 1.74
CA ILE A 191 20.08 3.56 1.41
C ILE A 191 19.64 3.96 0.00
N GLY A 192 20.54 4.09 -0.97
CA GLY A 192 20.23 4.43 -2.36
C GLY A 192 19.14 5.50 -2.50
N THR A 193 19.51 6.69 -2.95
CA THR A 193 18.47 7.58 -3.47
C THR A 193 17.72 6.82 -4.56
N PRO A 194 16.42 7.07 -4.79
CA PRO A 194 15.63 6.41 -5.85
C PRO A 194 16.24 6.44 -7.24
N SER A 195 17.37 7.10 -7.45
CA SER A 195 18.12 7.10 -8.71
C SER A 195 18.74 5.74 -9.07
N ASP A 196 18.97 4.85 -8.11
CA ASP A 196 19.62 3.56 -8.34
C ASP A 196 18.66 2.36 -8.20
N ALA A 197 17.55 2.51 -7.48
CA ALA A 197 16.44 1.59 -7.62
C ALA A 197 15.82 1.82 -8.99
N GLN A 198 15.46 0.76 -9.69
CA GLN A 198 14.60 0.81 -10.88
C GLN A 198 13.27 1.50 -10.50
N VAL A 199 13.31 2.80 -10.31
CA VAL A 199 12.12 3.64 -10.38
C VAL A 199 11.65 3.44 -11.80
N VAL A 200 10.57 2.68 -11.96
CA VAL A 200 9.86 2.59 -13.23
C VAL A 200 9.69 4.04 -13.66
N LYS A 201 10.44 4.44 -14.69
CA LYS A 201 10.45 5.81 -15.17
C LYS A 201 9.08 6.04 -15.79
N VAL A 202 8.15 6.48 -14.96
CA VAL A 202 6.78 6.76 -15.38
C VAL A 202 6.87 7.74 -16.55
N MET A 203 6.21 7.42 -17.65
CA MET A 203 6.22 8.23 -18.86
C MET A 203 5.53 9.58 -18.64
N GLY A 204 6.24 10.52 -18.01
CA GLY A 204 5.75 11.87 -17.78
C GLY A 204 4.57 11.96 -16.78
N ALA A 205 3.97 13.13 -16.68
CA ALA A 205 2.78 13.35 -15.87
C ALA A 205 1.52 12.80 -16.59
N PRO A 206 0.48 12.40 -15.83
CA PRO A 206 -0.81 12.02 -16.42
C PRO A 206 -1.36 13.16 -17.31
N PRO A 207 -1.95 12.84 -18.48
CA PRO A 207 -2.58 13.83 -19.32
C PRO A 207 -3.65 14.63 -18.53
N PRO A 208 -3.72 15.98 -18.69
CA PRO A 208 -4.60 16.83 -17.88
C PRO A 208 -6.06 16.38 -17.84
N ALA A 209 -6.62 15.98 -18.98
CA ALA A 209 -8.00 15.49 -19.05
C ALA A 209 -8.23 14.15 -18.33
N ALA A 210 -7.21 13.28 -18.28
CA ALA A 210 -7.28 12.05 -17.48
C ALA A 210 -7.15 12.36 -15.99
N LYS A 211 -6.24 13.27 -15.63
CA LYS A 211 -6.06 13.74 -14.26
C LYS A 211 -7.36 14.35 -13.71
N GLU A 212 -8.04 15.20 -14.49
CA GLU A 212 -9.33 15.80 -14.11
C GLU A 212 -10.41 14.73 -13.89
N ALA A 213 -10.56 13.77 -14.81
CA ALA A 213 -11.56 12.72 -14.68
C ALA A 213 -11.34 11.84 -13.45
N LEU A 214 -10.09 11.45 -13.21
CA LEU A 214 -9.71 10.65 -12.05
C LEU A 214 -9.76 11.47 -10.76
N GLY A 215 -9.38 12.74 -10.79
CA GLY A 215 -9.51 13.66 -9.66
C GLY A 215 -10.95 13.75 -9.17
N LYS A 216 -11.91 13.96 -10.09
CA LYS A 216 -13.34 13.94 -9.76
C LYS A 216 -13.80 12.61 -9.14
N PHE A 217 -13.26 11.50 -9.62
CA PHE A 217 -13.57 10.19 -9.07
C PHE A 217 -12.98 9.99 -7.68
N TYR A 218 -11.69 10.29 -7.48
CA TYR A 218 -10.99 10.03 -6.23
C TYR A 218 -11.24 11.08 -5.14
N HIS A 219 -11.62 12.31 -5.49
CA HIS A 219 -11.85 13.40 -4.53
C HIS A 219 -12.68 12.99 -3.30
N PRO A 220 -13.91 12.43 -3.42
CA PRO A 220 -14.68 12.03 -2.26
C PRO A 220 -14.02 10.88 -1.46
N HIS A 221 -13.27 10.03 -2.12
CA HIS A 221 -12.56 8.92 -1.47
C HIS A 221 -11.31 9.39 -0.71
N ASN A 222 -10.59 10.39 -1.23
CA ASN A 222 -9.45 11.01 -0.57
C ASN A 222 -9.90 11.83 0.65
N ALA A 223 -11.00 12.58 0.52
CA ALA A 223 -11.61 13.27 1.66
C ALA A 223 -12.07 12.27 2.75
N HIS A 224 -12.64 11.14 2.33
CA HIS A 224 -12.98 10.05 3.26
C HIS A 224 -11.72 9.47 3.93
N LEU A 225 -10.63 9.25 3.20
CA LEU A 225 -9.38 8.76 3.77
C LEU A 225 -8.84 9.70 4.85
N HIS A 226 -8.81 11.00 4.55
CA HIS A 226 -8.37 12.00 5.52
C HIS A 226 -9.18 11.93 6.81
N LYS A 227 -10.50 12.02 6.70
CA LYS A 227 -11.43 11.94 7.84
C LYS A 227 -11.33 10.59 8.58
N PHE A 228 -11.14 9.50 7.86
CA PHE A 228 -10.96 8.18 8.45
C PHE A 228 -9.71 8.13 9.32
N LEU A 229 -8.58 8.66 8.85
CA LEU A 229 -7.32 8.68 9.59
C LEU A 229 -7.37 9.65 10.78
N GLU A 230 -8.06 10.79 10.67
CA GLU A 230 -8.32 11.68 11.81
C GLU A 230 -9.05 10.96 12.94
N GLY A 231 -9.98 10.08 12.61
CA GLY A 231 -10.70 9.23 13.56
C GLY A 231 -9.88 8.08 14.17
N GLN A 232 -8.59 7.94 13.80
CA GLN A 232 -7.72 6.84 14.26
C GLN A 232 -6.51 7.37 15.06
N PRO A 233 -6.71 7.90 16.26
CA PRO A 233 -5.64 8.60 17.02
C PRO A 233 -4.47 7.69 17.40
N HIS A 234 -4.64 6.37 17.32
CA HIS A 234 -3.59 5.40 17.61
C HIS A 234 -2.80 4.95 16.39
N ALA A 235 -3.24 5.28 15.17
CA ALA A 235 -2.43 5.05 13.98
C ALA A 235 -1.31 6.11 13.90
N HIS A 236 -0.10 5.67 13.58
CA HIS A 236 1.03 6.57 13.40
C HIS A 236 1.03 7.13 11.98
N CYS A 237 1.06 8.45 11.83
CA CYS A 237 1.23 9.11 10.53
C CYS A 237 2.59 9.80 10.49
N SER A 238 3.38 9.54 9.46
CA SER A 238 4.72 10.12 9.31
C SER A 238 4.77 11.05 8.08
N PRO A 239 5.15 12.31 8.25
CA PRO A 239 5.55 12.98 9.51
C PRO A 239 4.37 13.31 10.44
N ASN A 240 3.20 13.49 9.91
CA ASN A 240 1.90 13.65 10.58
C ASN A 240 0.80 13.59 9.51
N LEU A 241 -0.46 13.61 9.90
CA LEU A 241 -1.58 13.47 8.95
C LEU A 241 -1.56 14.58 7.86
N ALA A 242 -1.33 15.84 8.24
CA ALA A 242 -1.23 16.94 7.28
C ALA A 242 -0.03 16.76 6.33
N GLY A 243 1.09 16.27 6.84
CA GLY A 243 2.31 16.03 6.06
C GLY A 243 2.23 14.87 5.09
N LEU A 244 1.21 14.01 5.17
CA LEU A 244 0.98 12.94 4.18
C LEU A 244 0.62 13.49 2.79
N GLY A 245 0.12 14.72 2.69
CA GLY A 245 -0.31 15.31 1.42
C GLY A 245 -1.70 14.87 0.95
N ILE A 246 -2.42 14.05 1.71
CA ILE A 246 -3.75 13.51 1.33
C ILE A 246 -4.76 14.66 1.08
N GLY A 247 -4.65 15.76 1.83
CA GLY A 247 -5.48 16.95 1.62
C GLY A 247 -5.35 17.50 0.20
N SER A 248 -4.12 17.62 -0.32
CA SER A 248 -3.88 18.11 -1.69
C SER A 248 -4.40 17.14 -2.76
N TRP A 249 -4.47 15.85 -2.49
CA TRP A 249 -5.08 14.88 -3.41
C TRP A 249 -6.61 15.05 -3.50
N ALA A 250 -7.21 15.68 -2.49
CA ALA A 250 -8.65 15.99 -2.47
C ALA A 250 -9.00 17.33 -3.09
N GLU A 251 -8.02 18.21 -3.33
CA GLU A 251 -8.22 19.55 -3.89
C GLU A 251 -7.99 19.62 -5.42
N GLY A 252 -7.46 18.54 -6.02
CA GLY A 252 -6.98 18.46 -7.40
C GLY A 252 -8.02 18.10 -8.47
#